data_4d8ae74ee7ef75e5e235ce1e773277c4
#
_entry.id   4d8ae74ee7ef75e5e235ce1e773277c4
#
_cell.length_a   1.000
_cell.length_b   1.000
_cell.length_c   1.000
_cell.angle_alpha   90.00
_cell.angle_beta   90.00
_cell.angle_gamma   90.00
#
_symmetry.space_group_name_H-M   'P 1'
#
loop_
_entity.id
_entity.type
_entity.pdbx_description
1 polymer ?
#
loop_
_entity_poly.entity_id
_entity_poly.type
_entity_poly.pdbx_seq_one_letter_code
_entity_poly.pdbx_strand_id
1 'polypeptide(L)'
;MSLEPRVLRDKGGFLSPVVSLVLREGCPAVLKDYRPRNAFTRAVLGPILVRREFSILRHLDGIPGIPRAYAIVEGRALLVEYVEGKTIGKFRPGELPDAVFARLCETVRAMHRRGVVHLDLRQKKNIVVAGDRPYLVDFANALRVRGRLAEGLRAVDESGLLKFKARNFPHLLTDADRAFLESHRLLRRLWIFTPRGRSAR
;
A
#
# COMPACT_ATOMS: atom_id res chain seq x y z
N MET A 1 26.15 -11.68 -12.81
CA MET A 1 26.44 -10.64 -11.82
C MET A 1 25.35 -10.72 -10.76
N SER A 2 25.63 -11.35 -9.62
CA SER A 2 24.67 -11.44 -8.51
C SER A 2 24.63 -10.07 -7.82
N LEU A 3 23.53 -9.34 -7.98
CA LEU A 3 23.29 -8.15 -7.18
C LEU A 3 23.15 -8.58 -5.71
N GLU A 4 24.04 -8.11 -4.86
CA GLU A 4 23.87 -8.26 -3.41
C GLU A 4 22.50 -7.68 -2.99
N PRO A 5 21.84 -8.29 -1.99
CA PRO A 5 20.53 -7.80 -1.52
C PRO A 5 20.64 -6.35 -1.08
N ARG A 6 19.98 -5.43 -1.79
CA ARG A 6 19.95 -4.02 -1.43
C ARG A 6 18.82 -3.76 -0.45
N VAL A 7 19.14 -3.38 0.78
CA VAL A 7 18.12 -3.00 1.77
C VAL A 7 17.44 -1.70 1.35
N LEU A 8 16.14 -1.76 1.15
CA LEU A 8 15.28 -0.61 0.81
C LEU A 8 14.71 0.06 2.08
N ARG A 9 14.40 -0.74 3.10
CA ARG A 9 13.87 -0.28 4.37
C ARG A 9 14.20 -1.26 5.49
N ASP A 10 14.93 -0.80 6.49
CA ASP A 10 15.15 -1.53 7.76
C ASP A 10 14.50 -0.81 8.95
N LYS A 11 14.25 0.50 8.84
CA LYS A 11 13.62 1.31 9.88
C LYS A 11 12.14 1.01 9.99
N GLY A 12 11.74 0.39 11.09
CA GLY A 12 10.34 0.09 11.43
C GLY A 12 10.29 -0.51 12.83
N GLY A 13 9.13 -0.42 13.49
CA GLY A 13 8.90 -1.10 14.76
C GLY A 13 9.07 -2.62 14.64
N PHE A 14 9.05 -3.32 15.76
CA PHE A 14 9.24 -4.78 15.83
C PHE A 14 8.24 -5.58 14.95
N LEU A 15 7.10 -5.00 14.56
CA LEU A 15 6.09 -5.58 13.67
C LEU A 15 6.37 -5.33 12.17
N SER A 16 7.41 -4.56 11.82
CA SER A 16 7.71 -4.26 10.41
C SER A 16 8.82 -5.17 9.89
N PRO A 17 8.69 -5.75 8.67
CA PRO A 17 9.77 -6.53 8.07
C PRO A 17 10.94 -5.64 7.66
N VAL A 18 12.12 -6.24 7.51
CA VAL A 18 13.18 -5.69 6.66
C VAL A 18 12.76 -5.86 5.22
N VAL A 19 12.86 -4.81 4.42
CA VAL A 19 12.47 -4.84 3.01
C VAL A 19 13.71 -4.66 2.16
N SER A 20 13.99 -5.64 1.32
CA SER A 20 15.17 -5.66 0.45
C SER A 20 14.80 -5.90 -1.00
N LEU A 21 15.55 -5.31 -1.91
CA LEU A 21 15.54 -5.66 -3.32
C LEU A 21 16.47 -6.87 -3.52
N VAL A 22 15.95 -7.90 -4.13
CA VAL A 22 16.66 -9.15 -4.42
C VAL A 22 16.46 -9.53 -5.89
N LEU A 23 17.25 -10.47 -6.39
CA LEU A 23 17.02 -11.07 -7.71
C LEU A 23 16.31 -12.42 -7.54
N ARG A 24 15.25 -12.60 -8.29
CA ARG A 24 14.60 -13.88 -8.54
C ARG A 24 14.76 -14.25 -10.00
N GLU A 25 15.51 -15.32 -10.27
CA GLU A 25 15.74 -15.79 -11.66
C GLU A 25 16.22 -14.66 -12.60
N GLY A 26 17.10 -13.78 -12.10
CA GLY A 26 17.61 -12.64 -12.83
C GLY A 26 16.71 -11.39 -12.84
N CYS A 27 15.46 -11.48 -12.37
CA CYS A 27 14.52 -10.37 -12.33
C CYS A 27 14.43 -9.75 -10.92
N PRO A 28 14.31 -8.41 -10.81
CA PRO A 28 14.15 -7.74 -9.53
C PRO A 28 12.87 -8.19 -8.80
N ALA A 29 12.99 -8.44 -7.50
CA ALA A 29 11.89 -8.78 -6.60
C ALA A 29 12.09 -8.11 -5.24
N VAL A 30 11.01 -7.93 -4.48
CA VAL A 30 11.03 -7.40 -3.12
C VAL A 30 10.90 -8.54 -2.13
N LEU A 31 11.85 -8.63 -1.19
CA LEU A 31 11.80 -9.53 -0.05
C LEU A 31 11.40 -8.75 1.20
N LYS A 32 10.26 -9.11 1.80
CA LYS A 32 9.80 -8.62 3.10
C LYS A 32 10.15 -9.68 4.15
N ASP A 33 11.19 -9.45 4.96
CA ASP A 33 11.82 -10.44 5.83
C ASP A 33 11.66 -10.12 7.30
N TYR A 34 11.09 -11.05 8.07
CA TYR A 34 10.95 -10.97 9.52
C TYR A 34 12.04 -11.74 10.29
N ARG A 35 12.93 -12.48 9.60
CA ARG A 35 14.01 -13.26 10.23
C ARG A 35 14.98 -12.41 11.05
N PRO A 36 15.34 -11.17 10.65
CA PRO A 36 16.22 -10.30 11.42
C PRO A 36 15.57 -9.65 12.64
N ARG A 37 14.28 -9.94 12.91
CA ARG A 37 13.54 -9.35 14.04
C ARG A 37 13.76 -10.16 15.34
N ASN A 38 13.26 -9.61 16.47
CA ASN A 38 13.35 -10.29 17.76
C ASN A 38 12.70 -11.69 17.72
N ALA A 39 13.02 -12.53 18.69
CA ALA A 39 12.61 -13.93 18.71
C ALA A 39 11.09 -14.13 18.61
N PHE A 40 10.29 -13.33 19.30
CA PHE A 40 8.84 -13.41 19.28
C PHE A 40 8.26 -13.02 17.90
N THR A 41 8.71 -11.90 17.32
CA THR A 41 8.28 -11.47 15.99
C THR A 41 8.70 -12.51 14.94
N ARG A 42 9.93 -12.99 15.00
CA ARG A 42 10.47 -13.97 14.06
C ARG A 42 9.73 -15.31 14.12
N ALA A 43 9.41 -15.79 15.33
CA ALA A 43 8.84 -17.12 15.52
C ALA A 43 7.31 -17.17 15.39
N VAL A 44 6.62 -16.10 15.78
CA VAL A 44 5.15 -16.08 15.91
C VAL A 44 4.51 -15.10 14.95
N LEU A 45 4.80 -13.80 15.08
CA LEU A 45 4.09 -12.77 14.34
C LEU A 45 4.45 -12.75 12.85
N GLY A 46 5.74 -12.88 12.53
CA GLY A 46 6.25 -12.88 11.16
C GLY A 46 5.57 -13.93 10.28
N PRO A 47 5.53 -15.21 10.67
CA PRO A 47 4.83 -16.24 9.91
C PRO A 47 3.35 -15.94 9.68
N ILE A 48 2.65 -15.38 10.66
CA ILE A 48 1.23 -15.02 10.55
C ILE A 48 1.05 -13.88 9.54
N LEU A 49 1.84 -12.82 9.68
CA LEU A 49 1.77 -11.63 8.82
C LEU A 49 2.14 -11.97 7.37
N VAL A 50 3.18 -12.76 7.17
CA VAL A 50 3.62 -13.23 5.84
C VAL A 50 2.55 -14.06 5.15
N ARG A 51 1.98 -15.05 5.84
CA ARG A 51 0.91 -15.90 5.27
C ARG A 51 -0.34 -15.10 4.95
N ARG A 52 -0.70 -14.15 5.80
CA ARG A 52 -1.85 -13.28 5.59
C ARG A 52 -1.66 -12.41 4.36
N GLU A 53 -0.55 -11.68 4.24
CA GLU A 53 -0.26 -10.81 3.11
C GLU A 53 -0.14 -11.63 1.81
N PHE A 54 0.55 -12.76 1.83
CA PHE A 54 0.64 -13.70 0.70
C PHE A 54 -0.75 -14.17 0.24
N SER A 55 -1.60 -14.63 1.18
CA SER A 55 -2.96 -15.08 0.86
C SER A 55 -3.83 -13.99 0.23
N ILE A 56 -3.68 -12.73 0.68
CA ILE A 56 -4.39 -11.59 0.11
C ILE A 56 -3.91 -11.32 -1.30
N LEU A 57 -2.60 -11.19 -1.52
CA LEU A 57 -2.02 -10.93 -2.83
C LEU A 57 -2.34 -12.06 -3.83
N ARG A 58 -2.27 -13.33 -3.41
CA ARG A 58 -2.68 -14.46 -4.25
C ARG A 58 -4.16 -14.43 -4.62
N HIS A 59 -5.01 -13.97 -3.71
CA HIS A 59 -6.43 -13.77 -3.99
C HIS A 59 -6.70 -12.63 -5.00
N LEU A 60 -5.83 -11.64 -5.02
CA LEU A 60 -5.90 -10.48 -5.92
C LEU A 60 -5.12 -10.67 -7.23
N ASP A 61 -4.48 -11.83 -7.41
CA ASP A 61 -3.65 -12.10 -8.59
C ASP A 61 -4.40 -11.86 -9.89
N GLY A 62 -3.72 -11.26 -10.87
CA GLY A 62 -4.29 -10.90 -12.16
C GLY A 62 -5.04 -9.55 -12.19
N ILE A 63 -5.21 -8.85 -11.08
CA ILE A 63 -5.72 -7.47 -11.11
C ILE A 63 -4.61 -6.53 -11.56
N PRO A 64 -4.79 -5.75 -12.67
CA PRO A 64 -3.81 -4.76 -13.08
C PRO A 64 -3.54 -3.74 -11.98
N GLY A 65 -2.26 -3.45 -11.71
CA GLY A 65 -1.88 -2.51 -10.64
C GLY A 65 -1.76 -3.14 -9.24
N ILE A 66 -1.80 -4.48 -9.14
CA ILE A 66 -1.48 -5.21 -7.90
C ILE A 66 -0.28 -6.11 -8.17
N PRO A 67 0.81 -6.02 -7.38
CA PRO A 67 2.00 -6.86 -7.54
C PRO A 67 1.71 -8.33 -7.28
N ARG A 68 2.38 -9.21 -8.00
CA ARG A 68 2.30 -10.66 -7.77
C ARG A 68 3.02 -11.07 -6.50
N ALA A 69 2.43 -11.96 -5.73
CA ALA A 69 3.13 -12.68 -4.67
C ALA A 69 3.76 -13.96 -5.25
N TYR A 70 5.08 -14.07 -5.17
CA TYR A 70 5.81 -15.20 -5.73
C TYR A 70 5.87 -16.39 -4.78
N ALA A 71 6.39 -16.18 -3.56
CA ALA A 71 6.61 -17.25 -2.60
C ALA A 71 6.68 -16.77 -1.16
N ILE A 72 6.47 -17.70 -0.23
CA ILE A 72 6.88 -17.56 1.16
C ILE A 72 8.23 -18.27 1.32
N VAL A 73 9.22 -17.54 1.82
CA VAL A 73 10.58 -18.06 2.02
C VAL A 73 10.75 -18.43 3.50
N GLU A 74 11.10 -19.68 3.78
CA GLU A 74 11.32 -20.24 5.13
C GLU A 74 10.19 -19.91 6.13
N GLY A 75 8.95 -19.74 5.64
CA GLY A 75 7.79 -19.40 6.47
C GLY A 75 7.81 -18.01 7.13
N ARG A 76 8.85 -17.20 6.92
CA ARG A 76 9.13 -15.94 7.65
C ARG A 76 9.42 -14.75 6.76
N ALA A 77 9.55 -14.96 5.46
CA ALA A 77 9.72 -13.88 4.50
C ALA A 77 8.76 -14.03 3.32
N LEU A 78 8.35 -12.92 2.74
CA LEU A 78 7.45 -12.84 1.58
C LEU A 78 8.21 -12.26 0.39
N LEU A 79 8.23 -12.99 -0.71
CA LEU A 79 8.78 -12.55 -1.99
C LEU A 79 7.65 -12.07 -2.89
N VAL A 80 7.74 -10.80 -3.31
CA VAL A 80 6.74 -10.14 -4.17
C VAL A 80 7.41 -9.47 -5.36
N GLU A 81 6.63 -9.20 -6.39
CA GLU A 81 7.04 -8.45 -7.57
C GLU A 81 7.59 -7.08 -7.19
N TYR A 82 8.72 -6.72 -7.77
CA TYR A 82 9.25 -5.37 -7.69
C TYR A 82 8.60 -4.49 -8.75
N VAL A 83 8.00 -3.40 -8.32
CA VAL A 83 7.43 -2.38 -9.22
C VAL A 83 8.47 -1.27 -9.39
N GLU A 84 9.07 -1.20 -10.57
CA GLU A 84 10.01 -0.13 -10.89
C GLU A 84 9.25 1.16 -11.19
N GLY A 85 9.28 2.12 -10.27
CA GLY A 85 8.53 3.35 -10.40
C GLY A 85 8.82 4.34 -9.28
N LYS A 86 8.09 5.44 -9.30
CA LYS A 86 8.14 6.47 -8.26
C LYS A 86 6.88 6.42 -7.42
N THR A 87 7.02 6.60 -6.09
CA THR A 87 5.84 6.74 -5.24
C THR A 87 5.07 8.00 -5.62
N ILE A 88 3.73 7.94 -5.57
CA ILE A 88 2.85 9.05 -5.97
C ILE A 88 3.15 10.35 -5.21
N GLY A 89 3.76 10.24 -4.03
CA GLY A 89 4.19 11.38 -3.23
C GLY A 89 5.33 12.20 -3.80
N LYS A 90 6.07 11.65 -4.78
CA LYS A 90 7.21 12.32 -5.45
C LYS A 90 6.79 13.16 -6.67
N PHE A 91 5.53 13.07 -7.09
CA PHE A 91 5.00 13.86 -8.20
C PHE A 91 4.40 15.17 -7.68
N ARG A 92 4.53 16.23 -8.49
CA ARG A 92 3.90 17.53 -8.25
C ARG A 92 2.41 17.47 -8.61
N PRO A 93 1.58 18.37 -8.06
CA PRO A 93 0.19 18.52 -8.51
C PRO A 93 0.13 18.77 -10.03
N GLY A 94 -0.74 18.03 -10.75
CA GLY A 94 -0.91 18.14 -12.21
C GLY A 94 0.20 17.49 -13.06
N GLU A 95 1.23 16.91 -12.46
CA GLU A 95 2.32 16.24 -13.21
C GLU A 95 1.88 14.92 -13.83
N LEU A 96 0.94 14.22 -13.20
CA LEU A 96 0.45 12.93 -13.66
C LEU A 96 -0.74 13.09 -14.61
N PRO A 97 -0.81 12.30 -15.71
CA PRO A 97 -2.01 12.23 -16.55
C PRO A 97 -3.25 11.74 -15.78
N ASP A 98 -4.43 12.27 -16.10
CA ASP A 98 -5.70 11.88 -15.47
C ASP A 98 -5.99 10.39 -15.57
N ALA A 99 -5.53 9.74 -16.63
CA ALA A 99 -5.62 8.30 -16.80
C ALA A 99 -4.98 7.51 -15.65
N VAL A 100 -3.95 8.05 -14.98
CA VAL A 100 -3.34 7.41 -13.79
C VAL A 100 -4.35 7.36 -12.66
N PHE A 101 -5.10 8.43 -12.41
CA PHE A 101 -6.12 8.44 -11.38
C PHE A 101 -7.29 7.51 -11.72
N ALA A 102 -7.74 7.51 -12.97
CA ALA A 102 -8.79 6.60 -13.42
C ALA A 102 -8.41 5.12 -13.21
N ARG A 103 -7.20 4.71 -13.64
CA ARG A 103 -6.67 3.36 -13.43
C ARG A 103 -6.52 3.01 -11.95
N LEU A 104 -6.10 3.96 -11.11
CA LEU A 104 -6.02 3.75 -9.66
C LEU A 104 -7.40 3.43 -9.08
N CYS A 105 -8.43 4.18 -9.46
CA CYS A 105 -9.81 3.92 -9.05
C CYS A 105 -10.31 2.54 -9.54
N GLU A 106 -9.98 2.16 -10.76
CA GLU A 106 -10.33 0.83 -11.31
C GLU A 106 -9.67 -0.30 -10.52
N THR A 107 -8.37 -0.17 -10.19
CA THR A 107 -7.64 -1.14 -9.37
C THR A 107 -8.29 -1.30 -8.00
N VAL A 108 -8.62 -0.20 -7.32
CA VAL A 108 -9.28 -0.24 -6.00
C VAL A 108 -10.66 -0.85 -6.09
N ARG A 109 -11.47 -0.49 -7.08
CA ARG A 109 -12.80 -1.10 -7.30
C ARG A 109 -12.69 -2.60 -7.59
N ALA A 110 -11.71 -3.03 -8.39
CA ALA A 110 -11.48 -4.45 -8.68
C ALA A 110 -11.08 -5.23 -7.41
N MET A 111 -10.23 -4.66 -6.56
CA MET A 111 -9.87 -5.19 -5.26
C MET A 111 -11.10 -5.31 -4.33
N HIS A 112 -11.93 -4.26 -4.25
CA HIS A 112 -13.16 -4.25 -3.45
C HIS A 112 -14.19 -5.27 -3.94
N ARG A 113 -14.32 -5.49 -5.27
CA ARG A 113 -15.18 -6.56 -5.82
C ARG A 113 -14.74 -7.95 -5.39
N ARG A 114 -13.43 -8.18 -5.19
CA ARG A 114 -12.91 -9.43 -4.60
C ARG A 114 -13.00 -9.48 -3.07
N GLY A 115 -13.71 -8.53 -2.46
CA GLY A 115 -13.91 -8.51 -1.00
C GLY A 115 -12.66 -8.19 -0.20
N VAL A 116 -11.72 -7.43 -0.76
CA VAL A 116 -10.51 -6.99 -0.05
C VAL A 116 -10.52 -5.47 0.09
N VAL A 117 -10.12 -4.97 1.27
CA VAL A 117 -9.86 -3.55 1.56
C VAL A 117 -8.41 -3.39 1.96
N HIS A 118 -7.77 -2.29 1.51
CA HIS A 118 -6.34 -2.05 1.74
C HIS A 118 -6.05 -1.42 3.11
N LEU A 119 -6.91 -0.50 3.56
CA LEU A 119 -6.89 0.23 4.83
C LEU A 119 -5.70 1.19 5.05
N ASP A 120 -4.72 1.20 4.16
CA ASP A 120 -3.53 2.07 4.27
C ASP A 120 -3.25 2.88 2.99
N LEU A 121 -4.27 3.09 2.14
CA LEU A 121 -4.14 3.88 0.89
C LEU A 121 -3.82 5.35 1.14
N ARG A 122 -4.07 5.87 2.34
CA ARG A 122 -3.72 7.26 2.69
C ARG A 122 -2.22 7.54 2.70
N GLN A 123 -1.39 6.50 2.72
CA GLN A 123 0.07 6.63 2.70
C GLN A 123 0.60 6.71 1.28
N LYS A 124 1.26 7.82 0.96
CA LYS A 124 1.84 8.09 -0.36
C LYS A 124 2.83 7.04 -0.85
N LYS A 125 3.50 6.36 0.07
CA LYS A 125 4.47 5.29 -0.23
C LYS A 125 3.80 4.01 -0.74
N ASN A 126 2.50 3.81 -0.49
CA ASN A 126 1.76 2.62 -0.85
C ASN A 126 1.17 2.66 -2.26
N ILE A 127 1.40 3.74 -3.00
CA ILE A 127 1.08 3.86 -4.42
C ILE A 127 2.35 4.19 -5.19
N VAL A 128 2.74 3.29 -6.09
CA VAL A 128 3.90 3.44 -6.99
C VAL A 128 3.37 3.63 -8.42
N VAL A 129 3.89 4.61 -9.12
CA VAL A 129 3.55 4.87 -10.53
C VAL A 129 4.72 4.42 -11.39
N ALA A 130 4.48 3.43 -12.24
CA ALA A 130 5.41 2.89 -13.21
C ALA A 130 4.93 3.25 -14.62
N GLY A 131 5.63 4.20 -15.27
CA GLY A 131 5.11 4.83 -16.49
C GLY A 131 3.80 5.55 -16.21
N ASP A 132 2.72 5.09 -16.84
CA ASP A 132 1.35 5.61 -16.68
C ASP A 132 0.44 4.67 -15.83
N ARG A 133 1.01 3.61 -15.25
CA ARG A 133 0.27 2.63 -14.47
C ARG A 133 0.53 2.79 -12.97
N PRO A 134 -0.50 3.05 -12.16
CA PRO A 134 -0.38 3.01 -10.71
C PRO A 134 -0.45 1.57 -10.19
N TYR A 135 0.34 1.28 -9.16
CA TYR A 135 0.37 0.04 -8.43
C TYR A 135 0.09 0.29 -6.96
N LEU A 136 -0.79 -0.53 -6.37
CA LEU A 136 -0.97 -0.58 -4.93
C LEU A 136 0.05 -1.54 -4.33
N VAL A 137 0.83 -1.08 -3.36
CA VAL A 137 1.86 -1.89 -2.69
C VAL A 137 1.65 -1.89 -1.18
N ASP A 138 2.27 -2.85 -0.48
CA ASP A 138 2.22 -2.98 0.99
C ASP A 138 0.83 -3.36 1.53
N PHE A 139 0.41 -4.60 1.26
CA PHE A 139 -0.86 -5.18 1.70
C PHE A 139 -0.85 -5.72 3.14
N ALA A 140 0.16 -5.34 3.95
CA ALA A 140 0.28 -5.81 5.34
C ALA A 140 -0.94 -5.48 6.21
N ASN A 141 -1.63 -4.36 5.95
CA ASN A 141 -2.84 -3.95 6.67
C ASN A 141 -4.15 -4.37 5.99
N ALA A 142 -4.08 -4.94 4.80
CA ALA A 142 -5.28 -5.30 4.04
C ALA A 142 -6.08 -6.41 4.72
N LEU A 143 -7.39 -6.42 4.50
CA LEU A 143 -8.33 -7.38 5.08
C LEU A 143 -9.27 -7.93 4.01
N ARG A 144 -9.62 -9.22 4.13
CA ARG A 144 -10.79 -9.78 3.44
C ARG A 144 -12.02 -9.48 4.25
N VAL A 145 -13.03 -8.88 3.63
CA VAL A 145 -14.24 -8.41 4.30
C VAL A 145 -15.48 -8.78 3.49
N ARG A 146 -16.59 -9.04 4.20
CA ARG A 146 -17.89 -9.36 3.60
C ARG A 146 -19.01 -8.67 4.39
N GLY A 147 -20.18 -8.55 3.76
CA GLY A 147 -21.36 -7.98 4.38
C GLY A 147 -21.22 -6.49 4.72
N ARG A 148 -22.02 -6.01 5.65
CA ARG A 148 -22.16 -4.57 6.03
C ARG A 148 -20.84 -3.94 6.51
N LEU A 149 -19.98 -4.71 7.17
CA LEU A 149 -18.66 -4.21 7.59
C LEU A 149 -17.77 -3.79 6.41
N ALA A 150 -17.96 -4.42 5.25
CA ALA A 150 -17.19 -4.09 4.05
C ALA A 150 -17.44 -2.64 3.57
N GLU A 151 -18.66 -2.13 3.69
CA GLU A 151 -19.01 -0.77 3.24
C GLU A 151 -18.26 0.30 4.04
N GLY A 152 -18.27 0.20 5.37
CA GLY A 152 -17.54 1.13 6.22
C GLY A 152 -16.03 1.12 5.99
N LEU A 153 -15.45 -0.07 5.77
CA LEU A 153 -14.03 -0.21 5.53
C LEU A 153 -13.60 0.24 4.12
N ARG A 154 -14.47 0.08 3.10
CA ARG A 154 -14.24 0.65 1.76
C ARG A 154 -14.17 2.17 1.79
N ALA A 155 -14.99 2.83 2.61
CA ALA A 155 -14.96 4.28 2.79
C ALA A 155 -13.58 4.79 3.27
N VAL A 156 -12.83 3.97 4.02
CA VAL A 156 -11.44 4.30 4.42
C VAL A 156 -10.53 4.38 3.18
N ASP A 157 -10.61 3.39 2.29
CA ASP A 157 -9.84 3.39 1.05
C ASP A 157 -10.26 4.53 0.12
N GLU A 158 -11.56 4.79 -0.02
CA GLU A 158 -12.12 5.90 -0.81
C GLU A 158 -11.63 7.25 -0.28
N SER A 159 -11.57 7.43 1.05
CA SER A 159 -10.99 8.64 1.66
C SER A 159 -9.50 8.81 1.32
N GLY A 160 -8.78 7.71 1.14
CA GLY A 160 -7.40 7.68 0.66
C GLY A 160 -7.30 8.16 -0.78
N LEU A 161 -8.14 7.61 -1.68
CA LEU A 161 -8.22 8.03 -3.08
C LEU A 161 -8.57 9.51 -3.22
N LEU A 162 -9.54 10.00 -2.46
CA LEU A 162 -9.93 11.40 -2.48
C LEU A 162 -8.80 12.32 -2.04
N LYS A 163 -8.00 11.91 -1.06
CA LYS A 163 -6.80 12.65 -0.65
C LYS A 163 -5.76 12.75 -1.77
N PHE A 164 -5.57 11.69 -2.57
CA PHE A 164 -4.68 11.72 -3.72
C PHE A 164 -5.25 12.55 -4.86
N LYS A 165 -6.57 12.45 -5.12
CA LYS A 165 -7.27 13.29 -6.08
C LYS A 165 -7.04 14.77 -5.74
N ALA A 166 -7.31 15.17 -4.51
CA ALA A 166 -7.14 16.55 -4.06
C ALA A 166 -5.70 17.07 -4.20
N ARG A 167 -4.72 16.19 -4.02
CA ARG A 167 -3.32 16.58 -4.06
C ARG A 167 -2.73 16.61 -5.45
N ASN A 168 -2.94 15.53 -6.23
CA ASN A 168 -2.24 15.32 -7.48
C ASN A 168 -3.09 15.70 -8.71
N PHE A 169 -4.43 15.72 -8.55
CA PHE A 169 -5.42 15.98 -9.60
C PHE A 169 -6.47 17.01 -9.15
N PRO A 170 -6.08 18.20 -8.69
CA PRO A 170 -7.02 19.18 -8.11
C PRO A 170 -8.10 19.63 -9.10
N HIS A 171 -7.82 19.60 -10.40
CA HIS A 171 -8.76 19.93 -11.47
C HIS A 171 -9.88 18.89 -11.65
N LEU A 172 -9.70 17.66 -11.15
CA LEU A 172 -10.73 16.61 -11.17
C LEU A 172 -11.69 16.68 -9.96
N LEU A 173 -11.44 17.56 -8.98
CA LEU A 173 -12.30 17.66 -7.80
C LEU A 173 -13.68 18.18 -8.16
N THR A 174 -14.71 17.43 -7.76
CA THR A 174 -16.11 17.86 -7.80
C THR A 174 -16.45 18.69 -6.55
N ASP A 175 -17.58 19.41 -6.59
CA ASP A 175 -18.06 20.16 -5.41
C ASP A 175 -18.40 19.22 -4.24
N ALA A 176 -18.90 18.01 -4.52
CA ALA A 176 -19.10 16.98 -3.50
C ALA A 176 -17.79 16.54 -2.84
N ASP A 177 -16.70 16.37 -3.63
CA ASP A 177 -15.38 16.07 -3.09
C ASP A 177 -14.85 17.18 -2.20
N ARG A 178 -15.06 18.45 -2.58
CA ARG A 178 -14.65 19.62 -1.79
C ARG A 178 -15.40 19.68 -0.47
N ALA A 179 -16.72 19.52 -0.49
CA ALA A 179 -17.56 19.51 0.70
C ALA A 179 -17.16 18.37 1.66
N PHE A 180 -16.90 17.17 1.13
CA PHE A 180 -16.41 16.04 1.93
C PHE A 180 -15.05 16.31 2.58
N LEU A 181 -14.10 16.89 1.85
CA LEU A 181 -12.78 17.23 2.38
C LEU A 181 -12.87 18.31 3.47
N GLU A 182 -13.76 19.28 3.33
CA GLU A 182 -14.00 20.34 4.33
C GLU A 182 -14.61 19.79 5.61
N SER A 183 -15.66 18.97 5.51
CA SER A 183 -16.29 18.34 6.68
C SER A 183 -15.29 17.48 7.47
N HIS A 184 -14.45 16.71 6.78
CA HIS A 184 -13.41 15.91 7.43
C HIS A 184 -12.27 16.76 8.02
N ARG A 185 -11.98 17.93 7.46
CA ARG A 185 -11.00 18.88 8.02
C ARG A 185 -11.48 19.48 9.32
N LEU A 186 -12.79 19.78 9.42
CA LEU A 186 -13.43 20.26 10.64
C LEU A 186 -13.45 19.18 11.73
N LEU A 187 -13.86 17.96 11.39
CA LEU A 187 -13.87 16.82 12.32
C LEU A 187 -12.46 16.50 12.86
N ARG A 188 -11.42 16.61 12.02
CA ARG A 188 -10.01 16.42 12.47
C ARG A 188 -9.52 17.55 13.37
N ARG A 189 -10.04 18.77 13.27
CA ARG A 189 -9.73 19.86 14.21
C ARG A 189 -10.37 19.63 15.57
N LEU A 190 -11.53 18.97 15.60
CA LEU A 190 -12.24 18.60 16.83
C LEU A 190 -11.66 17.34 17.50
N TRP A 191 -10.94 16.50 16.75
CA TRP A 191 -10.33 15.26 17.27
C TRP A 191 -8.92 15.53 17.79
N ILE A 192 -8.81 15.84 19.10
CA ILE A 192 -7.58 16.20 19.82
C ILE A 192 -6.57 15.04 19.95
N PHE A 193 -6.92 13.82 19.55
CA PHE A 193 -6.12 12.59 19.70
C PHE A 193 -5.48 12.10 18.40
N THR A 194 -4.74 12.94 17.68
CA THR A 194 -3.79 12.42 16.69
C THR A 194 -2.38 12.51 17.27
N PRO A 195 -1.67 11.38 17.47
CA PRO A 195 -0.26 11.46 17.85
C PRO A 195 0.50 12.21 16.74
N ARG A 196 1.03 13.37 17.06
CA ARG A 196 1.97 14.09 16.21
C ARG A 196 3.21 13.22 16.04
N GLY A 197 3.37 12.59 14.89
CA GLY A 197 4.61 11.96 14.52
C GLY A 197 5.73 13.00 14.65
N ARG A 198 6.67 12.76 15.57
CA ARG A 198 7.90 13.56 15.71
C ARG A 198 8.61 13.59 14.36
N SER A 199 8.62 14.74 13.72
CA SER A 199 9.58 15.09 12.70
C SER A 199 10.92 15.21 13.42
N ALA A 200 11.79 14.21 13.28
CA ALA A 200 13.19 14.33 13.63
C ALA A 200 13.87 15.13 12.52
N ARG A 201 14.57 16.17 12.94
CA ARG A 201 15.52 16.97 12.16
C ARG A 201 16.67 16.09 11.63
#